data_9fa88e3d459766335d32708c7973b289
#
_entry.id   9fa88e3d459766335d32708c7973b289
#
_cell.length_a   1.000
_cell.length_b   1.000
_cell.length_c   1.000
_cell.angle_alpha   90.00
_cell.angle_beta   90.00
_cell.angle_gamma   90.00
#
_symmetry.space_group_name_H-M   'P 1'
#
loop_
_entity.id
_entity.type
_entity.pdbx_description
1 polymer ?
#
loop_
_entity_poly.entity_id
_entity_poly.type
_entity_poly.pdbx_seq_one_letter_code
_entity_poly.pdbx_strand_id
1 'polypeptide(L)'
;MRRVVAWQRHGDADKTDMMTLAKGLTGAHLPLRAVVVNEKVSKHFETEMLFTGLTYTGHPLACAAGLAALRAYEDEKLIKRSRLLGGEMFLELEQLKQRHCLIGDVRGGHGLFAVIELVSDATIREPLAPWPQTPPQLAGLVRKALSMGVSFAVRGNLIILAPPLVIEENELRDALVLLDRLLTEMEAT
;
A
#
# COMPACT_ATOMS: atom_id res chain seq x y z
N MET A 1 -19.77 12.32 1.13
CA MET A 1 -19.20 11.11 1.73
C MET A 1 -17.71 11.03 1.40
N ARG A 2 -16.80 10.89 2.38
CA ARG A 2 -15.35 10.85 2.12
C ARG A 2 -14.99 9.48 1.56
N ARG A 3 -14.27 9.43 0.43
CA ARG A 3 -13.80 8.18 -0.17
C ARG A 3 -12.62 7.65 0.64
N VAL A 4 -12.83 6.55 1.34
CA VAL A 4 -11.88 5.98 2.30
C VAL A 4 -11.06 4.83 1.70
N VAL A 5 -11.56 4.20 0.64
CA VAL A 5 -10.93 3.04 0.00
C VAL A 5 -10.76 3.23 -1.50
N ALA A 6 -9.73 2.60 -2.07
CA ALA A 6 -9.34 2.79 -3.47
C ALA A 6 -10.46 2.46 -4.47
N TRP A 7 -11.26 1.40 -4.24
CA TRP A 7 -12.34 0.99 -5.15
C TRP A 7 -13.40 2.08 -5.35
N GLN A 8 -13.60 3.00 -4.39
CA GLN A 8 -14.54 4.13 -4.52
C GLN A 8 -14.16 5.12 -5.62
N ARG A 9 -12.95 5.02 -6.18
CA ARG A 9 -12.49 5.87 -7.28
C ARG A 9 -12.82 5.31 -8.67
N HIS A 10 -13.10 4.02 -8.76
CA HIS A 10 -13.30 3.32 -10.03
C HIS A 10 -14.78 3.19 -10.43
N GLY A 11 -15.66 4.04 -9.89
CA GLY A 11 -17.09 4.06 -10.24
C GLY A 11 -17.95 3.47 -9.14
N ASP A 12 -19.15 3.13 -9.43
CA ASP A 12 -20.26 2.59 -8.64
C ASP A 12 -19.96 2.08 -7.22
N ALA A 13 -19.60 3.01 -6.32
CA ALA A 13 -19.43 2.74 -4.89
C ALA A 13 -20.69 2.10 -4.28
N ASP A 14 -21.84 2.35 -4.91
CA ASP A 14 -23.14 1.86 -4.47
C ASP A 14 -23.42 0.40 -4.88
N LYS A 15 -22.53 -0.22 -5.65
CA LYS A 15 -22.70 -1.63 -6.11
C LYS A 15 -22.00 -2.68 -5.29
N THR A 16 -21.19 -2.28 -4.30
CA THR A 16 -20.51 -3.25 -3.44
C THR A 16 -21.46 -3.75 -2.36
N ASP A 17 -21.83 -5.03 -2.43
CA ASP A 17 -22.69 -5.65 -1.44
C ASP A 17 -21.95 -5.99 -0.14
N MET A 18 -20.68 -6.40 -0.23
CA MET A 18 -19.86 -6.79 0.92
C MET A 18 -18.40 -6.34 0.76
N MET A 19 -17.77 -5.95 1.88
CA MET A 19 -16.37 -5.58 1.94
C MET A 19 -15.68 -6.22 3.14
N THR A 20 -14.55 -6.89 2.91
CA THR A 20 -13.71 -7.43 3.99
C THR A 20 -12.60 -6.44 4.34
N LEU A 21 -12.41 -6.21 5.63
CA LEU A 21 -11.39 -5.30 6.19
C LEU A 21 -10.52 -6.04 7.19
N ALA A 22 -9.23 -5.69 7.24
CA ALA A 22 -8.27 -6.20 8.21
C ALA A 22 -7.06 -5.23 8.31
N LYS A 23 -5.95 -5.69 8.89
CA LYS A 23 -4.65 -4.99 8.94
C LYS A 23 -4.76 -3.58 9.52
N GLY A 24 -4.82 -2.55 8.68
CA GLY A 24 -4.99 -1.15 9.09
C GLY A 24 -6.22 -0.86 9.96
N LEU A 25 -7.19 -1.78 10.02
CA LEU A 25 -8.37 -1.64 10.88
C LEU A 25 -8.02 -1.45 12.36
N THR A 26 -6.89 -2.02 12.82
CA THR A 26 -6.38 -1.84 14.19
C THR A 26 -4.97 -1.24 14.20
N GLY A 27 -4.43 -0.79 13.07
CA GLY A 27 -3.03 -0.40 12.96
C GLY A 27 -2.06 -1.54 13.33
N ALA A 28 -2.47 -2.80 13.16
CA ALA A 28 -1.73 -4.01 13.52
C ALA A 28 -1.49 -4.22 15.04
N HIS A 29 -2.13 -3.45 15.92
CA HIS A 29 -1.99 -3.60 17.37
C HIS A 29 -2.64 -4.88 17.89
N LEU A 30 -3.80 -5.27 17.33
CA LEU A 30 -4.51 -6.51 17.67
C LEU A 30 -5.09 -7.17 16.42
N PRO A 31 -5.17 -8.51 16.40
CA PRO A 31 -5.83 -9.24 15.32
C PRO A 31 -7.33 -8.90 15.27
N LEU A 32 -7.76 -8.20 14.23
CA LEU A 32 -9.16 -7.91 13.95
C LEU A 32 -9.41 -7.94 12.44
N ARG A 33 -10.51 -8.52 12.06
CA ARG A 33 -11.06 -8.43 10.72
C ARG A 33 -12.55 -8.14 10.80
N ALA A 34 -13.08 -7.47 9.81
CA ALA A 34 -14.49 -7.14 9.72
C ALA A 34 -15.02 -7.44 8.32
N VAL A 35 -16.29 -7.74 8.25
CA VAL A 35 -17.06 -7.75 7.02
C VAL A 35 -18.10 -6.66 7.16
N VAL A 36 -18.08 -5.70 6.24
CA VAL A 36 -19.10 -4.66 6.14
C VAL A 36 -20.04 -5.06 5.01
N VAL A 37 -21.33 -4.98 5.25
CA VAL A 37 -22.36 -5.32 4.26
C VAL A 37 -23.26 -4.12 4.00
N ASN A 38 -23.88 -4.06 2.82
CA ASN A 38 -24.88 -3.04 2.52
C ASN A 38 -26.24 -3.39 3.13
N GLU A 39 -27.18 -2.46 3.03
CA GLU A 39 -28.54 -2.62 3.56
C GLU A 39 -29.29 -3.80 2.94
N LYS A 40 -29.08 -4.09 1.66
CA LYS A 40 -29.72 -5.21 0.96
C LYS A 40 -29.34 -6.55 1.60
N VAL A 41 -28.07 -6.72 1.96
CA VAL A 41 -27.57 -7.94 2.61
C VAL A 41 -27.99 -7.96 4.08
N SER A 42 -27.90 -6.83 4.80
CA SER A 42 -28.28 -6.80 6.23
C SER A 42 -29.76 -7.08 6.46
N LYS A 43 -30.66 -6.57 5.60
CA LYS A 43 -32.10 -6.83 5.68
C LYS A 43 -32.48 -8.31 5.63
N HIS A 44 -31.71 -9.13 4.92
CA HIS A 44 -31.94 -10.58 4.89
C HIS A 44 -31.83 -11.18 6.30
N PHE A 45 -30.89 -10.69 7.11
CA PHE A 45 -30.63 -11.20 8.46
C PHE A 45 -31.51 -10.57 9.55
N GLU A 46 -32.44 -9.71 9.20
CA GLU A 46 -33.50 -9.25 10.13
C GLU A 46 -34.53 -10.36 10.39
N THR A 47 -34.73 -11.26 9.41
CA THR A 47 -35.68 -12.37 9.50
C THR A 47 -34.99 -13.74 9.49
N GLU A 48 -33.82 -13.84 8.90
CA GLU A 48 -33.08 -15.08 8.76
C GLU A 48 -31.88 -15.10 9.71
N MET A 49 -31.63 -16.23 10.34
CA MET A 49 -30.51 -16.36 11.28
C MET A 49 -29.17 -16.40 10.55
N LEU A 50 -28.25 -15.52 10.96
CA LEU A 50 -26.88 -15.60 10.55
C LEU A 50 -26.14 -16.68 11.35
N PHE A 51 -25.99 -17.87 10.77
CA PHE A 51 -25.28 -19.00 11.39
C PHE A 51 -23.77 -18.72 11.38
N THR A 52 -23.26 -17.94 12.36
CA THR A 52 -21.84 -17.70 12.57
C THR A 52 -21.52 -17.85 14.05
N GLY A 53 -20.39 -18.45 14.36
CA GLY A 53 -19.93 -18.69 15.72
C GLY A 53 -18.40 -18.72 15.78
N LEU A 54 -17.76 -17.84 15.01
CA LEU A 54 -16.30 -17.77 15.00
C LEU A 54 -15.78 -17.37 16.37
N THR A 55 -14.79 -18.11 16.87
CA THR A 55 -14.07 -17.78 18.10
C THR A 55 -13.50 -16.37 18.01
N TYR A 56 -13.57 -15.62 19.10
CA TYR A 56 -13.17 -14.21 19.20
C TYR A 56 -14.03 -13.20 18.42
N THR A 57 -15.18 -13.59 17.88
CA THR A 57 -16.13 -12.63 17.30
C THR A 57 -16.55 -11.60 18.37
N GLY A 58 -16.42 -10.31 18.05
CA GLY A 58 -16.77 -9.22 18.97
C GLY A 58 -15.85 -9.11 20.19
N HIS A 59 -14.61 -9.61 20.13
CA HIS A 59 -13.67 -9.52 21.26
C HIS A 59 -13.48 -8.07 21.71
N PRO A 60 -13.81 -7.71 22.98
CA PRO A 60 -13.89 -6.31 23.40
C PRO A 60 -12.57 -5.53 23.21
N LEU A 61 -11.44 -6.15 23.55
CA LEU A 61 -10.14 -5.52 23.42
C LEU A 61 -9.77 -5.24 21.96
N ALA A 62 -10.05 -6.19 21.05
CA ALA A 62 -9.80 -5.99 19.63
C ALA A 62 -10.72 -4.91 19.03
N CYS A 63 -11.98 -4.86 19.45
CA CYS A 63 -12.92 -3.81 19.05
C CYS A 63 -12.48 -2.43 19.58
N ALA A 64 -12.00 -2.35 20.83
CA ALA A 64 -11.48 -1.11 21.39
C ALA A 64 -10.25 -0.60 20.62
N ALA A 65 -9.32 -1.49 20.26
CA ALA A 65 -8.16 -1.14 19.42
C ALA A 65 -8.60 -0.66 18.02
N GLY A 66 -9.59 -1.31 17.42
CA GLY A 66 -10.17 -0.87 16.14
C GLY A 66 -10.80 0.52 16.22
N LEU A 67 -11.56 0.80 17.28
CA LEU A 67 -12.15 2.13 17.51
C LEU A 67 -11.08 3.19 17.71
N ALA A 68 -10.01 2.90 18.48
CA ALA A 68 -8.90 3.81 18.67
C ALA A 68 -8.17 4.12 17.35
N ALA A 69 -7.92 3.10 16.53
CA ALA A 69 -7.32 3.29 15.20
C ALA A 69 -8.20 4.15 14.29
N LEU A 70 -9.51 3.91 14.26
CA LEU A 70 -10.45 4.72 13.45
C LEU A 70 -10.48 6.19 13.91
N ARG A 71 -10.43 6.45 15.20
CA ARG A 71 -10.32 7.82 15.74
C ARG A 71 -9.01 8.47 15.30
N ALA A 72 -7.86 7.79 15.39
CA ALA A 72 -6.59 8.32 14.91
C ALA A 72 -6.64 8.67 13.40
N TYR A 73 -7.28 7.85 12.57
CA TYR A 73 -7.49 8.19 11.15
C TYR A 73 -8.23 9.52 10.95
N GLU A 74 -9.19 9.82 11.79
CA GLU A 74 -10.00 11.05 11.72
C GLU A 74 -9.27 12.25 12.35
N ASP A 75 -8.79 12.12 13.58
CA ASP A 75 -8.17 13.19 14.37
C ASP A 75 -6.89 13.70 13.73
N GLU A 76 -6.05 12.80 13.25
CA GLU A 76 -4.79 13.11 12.57
C GLU A 76 -4.96 13.32 11.05
N LYS A 77 -6.18 13.21 10.54
CA LYS A 77 -6.52 13.39 9.11
C LYS A 77 -5.67 12.51 8.17
N LEU A 78 -5.32 11.31 8.61
CA LEU A 78 -4.37 10.43 7.94
C LEU A 78 -4.76 10.11 6.49
N ILE A 79 -6.05 9.97 6.19
CA ILE A 79 -6.54 9.72 4.82
C ILE A 79 -6.27 10.92 3.91
N LYS A 80 -6.46 12.16 4.42
CA LYS A 80 -6.14 13.37 3.65
C LYS A 80 -4.64 13.50 3.43
N ARG A 81 -3.85 13.28 4.50
CA ARG A 81 -2.39 13.29 4.46
C ARG A 81 -1.85 12.27 3.45
N SER A 82 -2.28 11.01 3.56
CA SER A 82 -1.90 9.94 2.64
C SER A 82 -2.21 10.27 1.17
N ARG A 83 -3.31 10.96 0.91
CA ARG A 83 -3.67 11.37 -0.45
C ARG A 83 -2.72 12.44 -1.00
N LEU A 84 -2.35 13.43 -0.18
CA LEU A 84 -1.45 14.51 -0.58
C LEU A 84 -0.04 13.98 -0.81
N LEU A 85 0.57 13.40 0.21
CA LEU A 85 1.93 12.85 0.13
C LEU A 85 2.05 11.70 -0.88
N GLY A 86 1.01 10.88 -1.01
CA GLY A 86 0.98 9.82 -2.01
C GLY A 86 0.93 10.34 -3.44
N GLY A 87 0.28 11.48 -3.67
CA GLY A 87 0.31 12.18 -4.96
C GLY A 87 1.68 12.72 -5.28
N GLU A 88 2.35 13.36 -4.33
CA GLU A 88 3.73 13.86 -4.46
C GLU A 88 4.71 12.70 -4.70
N MET A 89 4.63 11.65 -3.89
CA MET A 89 5.43 10.43 -4.08
C MET A 89 5.27 9.86 -5.49
N PHE A 90 4.05 9.79 -5.99
CA PHE A 90 3.80 9.23 -7.32
C PHE A 90 4.39 10.10 -8.44
N LEU A 91 4.31 11.42 -8.33
CA LEU A 91 4.93 12.34 -9.29
C LEU A 91 6.45 12.18 -9.31
N GLU A 92 7.10 12.07 -8.15
CA GLU A 92 8.55 11.81 -8.07
C GLU A 92 8.91 10.45 -8.69
N LEU A 93 8.12 9.41 -8.45
CA LEU A 93 8.35 8.10 -9.06
C LEU A 93 8.19 8.10 -10.58
N GLU A 94 7.25 8.88 -11.12
CA GLU A 94 7.13 9.09 -12.56
C GLU A 94 8.36 9.82 -13.15
N GLN A 95 8.95 10.76 -12.39
CA GLN A 95 10.21 11.40 -12.79
C GLN A 95 11.40 10.42 -12.74
N LEU A 96 11.45 9.54 -11.73
CA LEU A 96 12.44 8.46 -11.67
C LEU A 96 12.33 7.56 -12.90
N LYS A 97 11.12 7.19 -13.31
CA LYS A 97 10.88 6.40 -14.52
C LYS A 97 11.43 7.04 -15.78
N GLN A 98 11.43 8.38 -15.85
CA GLN A 98 12.00 9.10 -17.00
C GLN A 98 13.54 9.12 -16.97
N ARG A 99 14.16 9.00 -15.79
CA ARG A 99 15.61 9.05 -15.62
C ARG A 99 16.27 7.66 -15.67
N HIS A 100 15.55 6.61 -15.31
CA HIS A 100 16.08 5.26 -15.16
C HIS A 100 15.49 4.31 -16.19
N CYS A 101 16.33 3.75 -17.05
CA CYS A 101 15.90 2.80 -18.07
C CYS A 101 15.47 1.44 -17.48
N LEU A 102 15.91 1.12 -16.27
CA LEU A 102 15.47 -0.06 -15.51
C LEU A 102 14.00 0.01 -15.05
N ILE A 103 13.37 1.17 -15.03
CA ILE A 103 11.98 1.32 -14.61
C ILE A 103 11.05 1.14 -15.81
N GLY A 104 10.43 -0.03 -15.90
CA GLY A 104 9.43 -0.31 -16.95
C GLY A 104 8.07 0.29 -16.67
N ASP A 105 7.65 0.32 -15.40
CA ASP A 105 6.35 0.88 -15.02
C ASP A 105 6.31 1.36 -13.57
N VAL A 106 5.43 2.35 -13.30
CA VAL A 106 5.10 2.84 -11.97
C VAL A 106 3.58 2.81 -11.79
N ARG A 107 3.13 2.16 -10.74
CA ARG A 107 1.70 2.04 -10.42
C ARG A 107 1.41 2.56 -9.01
N GLY A 108 0.36 3.37 -8.86
CA GLY A 108 0.01 3.95 -7.56
C GLY A 108 -0.77 5.25 -7.67
N GLY A 109 -0.41 6.25 -6.86
CA GLY A 109 -1.01 7.60 -6.89
C GLY A 109 -2.33 7.72 -6.13
N HIS A 110 -2.77 6.68 -5.42
CA HIS A 110 -4.02 6.67 -4.67
C HIS A 110 -3.82 6.67 -3.15
N GLY A 111 -2.78 7.31 -2.69
CA GLY A 111 -2.32 7.36 -1.31
C GLY A 111 -0.87 6.91 -1.22
N LEU A 112 -0.38 6.70 -0.02
CA LEU A 112 1.00 6.28 0.26
C LEU A 112 1.19 4.78 -0.06
N PHE A 113 0.93 4.42 -1.31
CA PHE A 113 1.21 3.09 -1.85
C PHE A 113 1.55 3.20 -3.33
N ALA A 114 2.71 2.69 -3.70
CA ALA A 114 3.15 2.62 -5.09
C ALA A 114 4.00 1.37 -5.32
N VAL A 115 4.09 0.97 -6.58
CA VAL A 115 4.92 -0.14 -7.04
C VAL A 115 5.73 0.31 -8.24
N ILE A 116 7.02 0.05 -8.21
CA ILE A 116 7.93 0.19 -9.36
C ILE A 116 8.17 -1.21 -9.91
N GLU A 117 8.00 -1.37 -11.20
CA GLU A 117 8.35 -2.60 -11.92
C GLU A 117 9.66 -2.41 -12.66
N LEU A 118 10.64 -3.25 -12.36
CA LEU A 118 11.95 -3.23 -13.00
C LEU A 118 12.01 -4.18 -14.19
N VAL A 119 12.67 -3.72 -15.25
CA VAL A 119 12.81 -4.42 -16.54
C VAL A 119 14.26 -4.45 -16.99
N SER A 120 14.63 -5.43 -17.79
CA SER A 120 15.92 -5.47 -18.51
C SER A 120 15.85 -4.67 -19.82
N ASP A 121 14.66 -4.62 -20.44
CA ASP A 121 14.37 -3.84 -21.64
C ASP A 121 12.99 -3.19 -21.51
N ALA A 122 12.96 -1.86 -21.46
CA ALA A 122 11.73 -1.09 -21.33
C ALA A 122 10.87 -1.11 -22.61
N THR A 123 11.48 -1.35 -23.79
CA THR A 123 10.78 -1.33 -25.07
C THR A 123 9.82 -2.51 -25.21
N ILE A 124 10.30 -3.70 -24.85
CA ILE A 124 9.53 -4.94 -24.91
C ILE A 124 8.99 -5.36 -23.53
N ARG A 125 9.26 -4.55 -22.51
CA ARG A 125 8.91 -4.82 -21.10
C ARG A 125 9.43 -6.17 -20.59
N GLU A 126 10.64 -6.53 -21.00
CA GLU A 126 11.25 -7.76 -20.52
C GLU A 126 11.58 -7.64 -19.02
N PRO A 127 11.09 -8.54 -18.17
CA PRO A 127 11.36 -8.47 -16.74
C PRO A 127 12.86 -8.66 -16.45
N LEU A 128 13.37 -7.98 -15.43
CA LEU A 128 14.77 -8.05 -15.00
C LEU A 128 15.19 -9.46 -14.57
N ALA A 129 14.26 -10.29 -14.14
CA ALA A 129 14.42 -11.71 -13.90
C ALA A 129 13.08 -12.45 -14.08
N PRO A 130 13.12 -13.77 -14.43
CA PRO A 130 11.91 -14.58 -14.51
C PRO A 130 11.18 -14.67 -13.16
N TRP A 131 9.87 -14.53 -13.18
CA TRP A 131 9.05 -14.75 -11.98
C TRP A 131 9.18 -16.19 -11.47
N PRO A 132 9.27 -16.45 -10.15
CA PRO A 132 9.18 -15.50 -9.00
C PRO A 132 10.54 -15.01 -8.48
N GLN A 133 11.60 -15.11 -9.26
CA GLN A 133 12.96 -14.80 -8.83
C GLN A 133 13.13 -13.29 -8.58
N THR A 134 13.87 -12.96 -7.51
CA THR A 134 14.33 -11.58 -7.27
C THR A 134 15.74 -11.46 -7.83
N PRO A 135 16.02 -10.50 -8.73
CA PRO A 135 17.35 -10.30 -9.30
C PRO A 135 18.39 -10.03 -8.20
N PRO A 136 19.61 -10.60 -8.30
CA PRO A 136 20.67 -10.36 -7.32
C PRO A 136 21.00 -8.87 -7.13
N GLN A 137 20.95 -8.08 -8.21
CA GLN A 137 21.18 -6.64 -8.18
C GLN A 137 20.12 -5.94 -7.32
N LEU A 138 18.84 -6.28 -7.49
CA LEU A 138 17.75 -5.74 -6.67
C LEU A 138 17.87 -6.17 -5.21
N ALA A 139 18.26 -7.41 -4.94
CA ALA A 139 18.56 -7.85 -3.58
C ALA A 139 19.73 -7.09 -2.95
N GLY A 140 20.73 -6.73 -3.75
CA GLY A 140 21.85 -5.86 -3.37
C GLY A 140 21.39 -4.45 -3.00
N LEU A 141 20.55 -3.84 -3.86
CA LEU A 141 19.95 -2.52 -3.63
C LEU A 141 19.21 -2.48 -2.29
N VAL A 142 18.34 -3.47 -2.03
CA VAL A 142 17.57 -3.54 -0.79
C VAL A 142 18.45 -3.63 0.45
N ARG A 143 19.48 -4.49 0.42
CA ARG A 143 20.44 -4.58 1.53
C ARG A 143 21.17 -3.27 1.79
N LYS A 144 21.57 -2.57 0.72
CA LYS A 144 22.25 -1.28 0.83
C LYS A 144 21.32 -0.21 1.38
N ALA A 145 20.08 -0.13 0.89
CA ALA A 145 19.07 0.77 1.42
C ALA A 145 18.85 0.55 2.92
N LEU A 146 18.72 -0.71 3.33
CA LEU A 146 18.52 -1.07 4.75
C LEU A 146 19.72 -0.62 5.61
N SER A 147 20.95 -0.75 5.13
CA SER A 147 22.15 -0.27 5.85
C SER A 147 22.18 1.26 5.97
N MET A 148 21.41 1.97 5.15
CA MET A 148 21.25 3.43 5.16
C MET A 148 19.94 3.88 5.86
N GLY A 149 19.26 2.95 6.54
CA GLY A 149 18.06 3.23 7.34
C GLY A 149 16.74 3.19 6.59
N VAL A 150 16.72 2.78 5.31
CA VAL A 150 15.49 2.68 4.51
C VAL A 150 15.21 1.24 4.12
N SER A 151 13.99 0.76 4.42
CA SER A 151 13.54 -0.58 4.07
C SER A 151 12.56 -0.53 2.90
N PHE A 152 12.90 -1.18 1.79
CA PHE A 152 12.01 -1.42 0.68
C PHE A 152 11.53 -2.87 0.66
N ALA A 153 10.22 -3.07 0.48
CA ALA A 153 9.69 -4.40 0.22
C ALA A 153 9.87 -4.74 -1.27
N VAL A 154 10.29 -5.97 -1.56
CA VAL A 154 10.45 -6.43 -2.94
C VAL A 154 9.77 -7.77 -3.17
N ARG A 155 9.30 -7.96 -4.40
CA ARG A 155 8.72 -9.24 -4.84
C ARG A 155 8.99 -9.46 -6.33
N GLY A 156 9.84 -10.42 -6.65
CA GLY A 156 10.33 -10.58 -8.03
C GLY A 156 11.03 -9.30 -8.48
N ASN A 157 10.56 -8.71 -9.58
CA ASN A 157 11.07 -7.45 -10.13
C ASN A 157 10.40 -6.19 -9.56
N LEU A 158 9.55 -6.32 -8.55
CA LEU A 158 8.76 -5.21 -8.02
C LEU A 158 9.42 -4.64 -6.76
N ILE A 159 9.57 -3.32 -6.73
CA ILE A 159 9.83 -2.55 -5.51
C ILE A 159 8.49 -1.99 -5.03
N ILE A 160 8.11 -2.28 -3.79
CA ILE A 160 6.85 -1.85 -3.19
C ILE A 160 7.15 -0.75 -2.19
N LEU A 161 6.56 0.42 -2.41
CA LEU A 161 6.62 1.57 -1.51
C LEU A 161 5.30 1.66 -0.75
N ALA A 162 5.36 1.46 0.55
CA ALA A 162 4.21 1.53 1.46
C ALA A 162 4.64 2.16 2.78
N PRO A 163 5.06 3.43 2.78
CA PRO A 163 5.51 4.08 3.99
C PRO A 163 4.36 4.23 5.01
N PRO A 164 4.67 4.40 6.30
CA PRO A 164 3.66 4.68 7.32
C PRO A 164 2.82 5.91 6.97
N LEU A 165 1.53 5.90 7.32
CA LEU A 165 0.65 7.05 7.07
C LEU A 165 1.10 8.33 7.80
N VAL A 166 1.90 8.17 8.84
CA VAL A 166 2.47 9.25 9.67
C VAL A 166 3.87 9.69 9.24
N ILE A 167 4.41 9.13 8.14
CA ILE A 167 5.75 9.50 7.65
C ILE A 167 5.84 11.01 7.45
N GLU A 168 6.96 11.63 7.86
CA GLU A 168 7.19 13.03 7.58
C GLU A 168 7.61 13.26 6.11
N GLU A 169 7.29 14.45 5.59
CA GLU A 169 7.54 14.78 4.17
C GLU A 169 9.03 14.71 3.82
N ASN A 170 9.90 15.18 4.72
CA ASN A 170 11.35 15.09 4.55
C ASN A 170 11.84 13.64 4.53
N GLU A 171 11.34 12.78 5.42
CA GLU A 171 11.71 11.35 5.45
C GLU A 171 11.31 10.64 4.15
N LEU A 172 10.12 10.95 3.63
CA LEU A 172 9.67 10.42 2.35
C LEU A 172 10.58 10.88 1.20
N ARG A 173 10.91 12.16 1.18
CA ARG A 173 11.80 12.75 0.17
C ARG A 173 13.21 12.14 0.23
N ASP A 174 13.78 12.01 1.42
CA ASP A 174 15.11 11.42 1.62
C ASP A 174 15.13 9.95 1.16
N ALA A 175 14.07 9.20 1.42
CA ALA A 175 13.94 7.83 0.95
C ALA A 175 13.86 7.73 -0.59
N LEU A 176 13.19 8.68 -1.26
CA LEU A 176 13.11 8.73 -2.72
C LEU A 176 14.45 9.15 -3.36
N VAL A 177 15.16 10.11 -2.76
CA VAL A 177 16.51 10.50 -3.18
C VAL A 177 17.47 9.32 -3.03
N LEU A 178 17.39 8.58 -1.94
CA LEU A 178 18.18 7.37 -1.76
C LEU A 178 17.87 6.32 -2.83
N LEU A 179 16.60 6.13 -3.15
CA LEU A 179 16.18 5.18 -4.19
C LEU A 179 16.75 5.57 -5.57
N ASP A 180 16.67 6.85 -5.95
CA ASP A 180 17.24 7.40 -7.18
C ASP A 180 18.74 7.07 -7.30
N ARG A 181 19.49 7.37 -6.25
CA ARG A 181 20.92 7.07 -6.18
C ARG A 181 21.21 5.57 -6.34
N LEU A 182 20.46 4.72 -5.63
CA LEU A 182 20.66 3.27 -5.67
C LEU A 182 20.31 2.65 -7.02
N LEU A 183 19.32 3.20 -7.72
CA LEU A 183 18.98 2.81 -9.09
C LEU A 183 20.10 3.22 -10.06
N THR A 184 20.64 4.45 -9.92
CA THR A 184 21.81 4.90 -10.71
C THR A 184 23.00 3.96 -10.53
N GLU A 185 23.32 3.56 -9.30
CA GLU A 185 24.41 2.62 -9.02
C GLU A 185 24.14 1.24 -9.62
N MET A 186 22.89 0.81 -9.64
CA MET A 186 22.48 -0.48 -10.21
C MET A 186 22.58 -0.48 -11.75
N GLU A 187 22.32 0.65 -12.40
CA GLU A 187 22.46 0.82 -13.85
C GLU A 187 23.94 0.89 -14.31
N ALA A 188 24.84 1.28 -13.43
CA ALA A 188 26.26 1.37 -13.70
C ALA A 188 27.01 0.03 -13.58
N THR A 189 26.36 -1.04 -13.16
CA THR A 189 26.95 -2.37 -12.91
C THR A 189 26.57 -3.38 -13.99
#